data_306c05a782332c0f5f7c58800b235459
#
_entry.id   306c05a782332c0f5f7c58800b235459
#
_cell.length_a   1.000
_cell.length_b   1.000
_cell.length_c   1.000
_cell.angle_alpha   90.00
_cell.angle_beta   90.00
_cell.angle_gamma   90.00
#
_symmetry.space_group_name_H-M   'P 1'
#
loop_
_entity.id
_entity.type
_entity.pdbx_description
1 polymer ?
#
loop_
_entity_poly.entity_id
_entity_poly.type
_entity_poly.pdbx_seq_one_letter_code
_entity_poly.pdbx_strand_id
1 'polypeptide(L)'
;MIKWKNTTYPSTFIKLSDELAKVRSMLSADVYNKNTEKYRGKQEHSISQLGIFAELIARHLMENNNGIKYKAAPLLDERPVVEADLIMEGIGELNYIDVKGVRSGGNTLRVNFKAHNNPKKKITHYLFIQPLNALYARFCWFTHEQVSEWTVFIFTYTDCY
;
A
#
# COMPACT_ATOMS: atom_id res chain seq x y z
N MET A 1 18.02 11.53 -2.41
CA MET A 1 16.79 12.37 -2.36
C MET A 1 15.65 11.63 -3.05
N ILE A 2 14.47 11.51 -2.40
CA ILE A 2 13.29 10.82 -2.97
C ILE A 2 12.74 11.64 -4.13
N LYS A 3 12.61 11.02 -5.31
CA LYS A 3 12.02 11.67 -6.49
C LYS A 3 10.52 11.43 -6.52
N TRP A 4 9.74 12.36 -5.98
CA TRP A 4 8.30 12.34 -6.04
C TRP A 4 7.78 12.84 -7.39
N LYS A 5 6.73 12.19 -7.90
CA LYS A 5 5.92 12.65 -9.03
C LYS A 5 4.51 12.98 -8.55
N ASN A 6 3.88 14.00 -9.12
CA ASN A 6 2.52 14.38 -8.78
C ASN A 6 1.52 13.71 -9.72
N THR A 7 0.32 13.45 -9.21
CA THR A 7 -0.83 12.96 -9.96
C THR A 7 -2.11 13.56 -9.43
N THR A 8 -3.13 13.61 -10.28
CA THR A 8 -4.51 13.91 -9.88
C THR A 8 -5.30 12.63 -9.71
N TYR A 9 -6.39 12.68 -8.96
CA TYR A 9 -7.31 11.56 -8.80
C TYR A 9 -8.74 12.07 -8.55
N PRO A 10 -9.78 11.25 -8.83
CA PRO A 10 -11.16 11.60 -8.53
C PRO A 10 -11.37 11.84 -7.05
N SER A 11 -11.99 12.98 -6.68
CA SER A 11 -12.28 13.33 -5.28
C SER A 11 -13.14 12.28 -4.55
N THR A 12 -13.90 11.50 -5.31
CA THR A 12 -14.71 10.37 -4.80
C THR A 12 -13.88 9.26 -4.16
N PHE A 13 -12.59 9.16 -4.47
CA PHE A 13 -11.71 8.11 -3.91
C PHE A 13 -11.55 8.22 -2.39
N ILE A 14 -11.61 9.44 -1.84
CA ILE A 14 -11.55 9.65 -0.39
C ILE A 14 -12.74 8.96 0.29
N LYS A 15 -13.95 9.26 -0.19
CA LYS A 15 -15.17 8.65 0.34
C LYS A 15 -15.22 7.15 0.08
N LEU A 16 -14.86 6.73 -1.12
CA LEU A 16 -14.83 5.32 -1.49
C LEU A 16 -13.86 4.51 -0.60
N SER A 17 -12.67 5.04 -0.34
CA SER A 17 -11.70 4.37 0.53
C SER A 17 -12.18 4.26 1.98
N ASP A 18 -12.92 5.26 2.48
CA ASP A 18 -13.54 5.22 3.81
C ASP A 18 -14.62 4.13 3.90
N GLU A 19 -15.53 4.07 2.94
CA GLU A 19 -16.57 3.04 2.91
C GLU A 19 -15.99 1.63 2.75
N LEU A 20 -15.03 1.45 1.86
CA LEU A 20 -14.36 0.17 1.69
C LEU A 20 -13.56 -0.25 2.92
N ALA A 21 -12.98 0.70 3.67
CA ALA A 21 -12.30 0.39 4.93
C ALA A 21 -13.26 -0.11 6.00
N LYS A 22 -14.47 0.45 6.07
CA LYS A 22 -15.54 -0.05 6.96
C LYS A 22 -15.91 -1.49 6.61
N VAL A 23 -16.14 -1.77 5.33
CA VAL A 23 -16.47 -3.13 4.86
C VAL A 23 -15.32 -4.09 5.16
N ARG A 24 -14.06 -3.70 4.88
CA ARG A 24 -12.87 -4.52 5.17
C ARG A 24 -12.77 -4.84 6.66
N SER A 25 -13.07 -3.88 7.54
CA SER A 25 -13.08 -4.11 8.99
C SER A 25 -14.15 -5.11 9.42
N MET A 26 -15.33 -5.07 8.81
CA MET A 26 -16.40 -6.04 9.08
C MET A 26 -15.99 -7.46 8.62
N LEU A 27 -15.42 -7.59 7.42
CA LEU A 27 -14.97 -8.88 6.89
C LEU A 27 -13.78 -9.44 7.67
N SER A 28 -12.87 -8.58 8.14
CA SER A 28 -11.68 -9.00 8.86
C SER A 28 -11.93 -9.35 10.31
N ALA A 29 -13.03 -8.88 10.93
CA ALA A 29 -13.40 -9.25 12.29
C ALA A 29 -13.57 -10.76 12.46
N ASP A 30 -14.05 -11.45 11.42
CA ASP A 30 -14.24 -12.90 11.42
C ASP A 30 -12.96 -13.69 11.08
N VAL A 31 -12.00 -13.10 10.39
CA VAL A 31 -10.85 -13.78 9.79
C VAL A 31 -9.52 -13.39 10.42
N TYR A 32 -9.34 -12.13 10.75
CA TYR A 32 -8.14 -11.67 11.45
C TYR A 32 -8.26 -11.93 12.94
N ASN A 33 -7.89 -13.14 13.28
CA ASN A 33 -7.74 -13.60 14.64
C ASN A 33 -7.16 -12.51 15.55
N LYS A 34 -7.68 -12.41 16.75
CA LYS A 34 -7.38 -11.54 17.91
C LYS A 34 -5.93 -11.03 18.10
N ASN A 35 -4.96 -11.58 17.39
CA ASN A 35 -3.56 -11.18 17.45
C ASN A 35 -3.21 -9.93 16.59
N THR A 36 -4.00 -9.62 15.56
CA THR A 36 -3.78 -8.41 14.72
C THR A 36 -4.42 -7.17 15.32
N GLU A 37 -5.51 -7.30 16.05
CA GLU A 37 -6.18 -6.21 16.77
C GLU A 37 -5.24 -5.56 17.79
N LYS A 38 -4.36 -6.36 18.41
CA LYS A 38 -3.39 -5.89 19.39
C LYS A 38 -2.39 -4.87 18.84
N TYR A 39 -2.13 -4.88 17.52
CA TYR A 39 -1.12 -4.04 16.86
C TYR A 39 -1.68 -2.80 16.17
N ARG A 40 -2.94 -2.78 15.80
CA ARG A 40 -3.54 -1.68 15.04
C ARG A 40 -4.45 -0.81 15.90
N GLY A 41 -5.16 -1.40 16.87
CA GLY A 41 -6.00 -0.70 17.83
C GLY A 41 -6.94 0.32 17.19
N LYS A 42 -7.13 1.46 17.86
CA LYS A 42 -7.99 2.57 17.39
C LYS A 42 -7.60 3.18 16.04
N GLN A 43 -6.40 2.89 15.52
CA GLN A 43 -5.91 3.41 14.23
C GLN A 43 -6.19 2.46 13.05
N GLU A 44 -6.79 1.29 13.29
CA GLU A 44 -6.98 0.28 12.24
C GLU A 44 -7.76 0.82 11.04
N HIS A 45 -8.87 1.51 11.29
CA HIS A 45 -9.68 2.10 10.22
C HIS A 45 -8.87 3.09 9.37
N SER A 46 -8.14 4.01 9.99
CA SER A 46 -7.33 4.99 9.25
C SER A 46 -6.17 4.37 8.47
N ILE A 47 -5.58 3.29 8.99
CA ILE A 47 -4.54 2.52 8.30
C ILE A 47 -5.13 1.79 7.09
N SER A 48 -6.27 1.14 7.27
CA SER A 48 -6.98 0.43 6.20
C SER A 48 -7.46 1.39 5.12
N GLN A 49 -8.04 2.54 5.50
CA GLN A 49 -8.47 3.59 4.58
C GLN A 49 -7.29 4.11 3.73
N LEU A 50 -6.16 4.42 4.37
CA LEU A 50 -4.97 4.89 3.66
C LEU A 50 -4.41 3.84 2.68
N GLY A 51 -4.42 2.56 3.07
CA GLY A 51 -4.02 1.46 2.20
C GLY A 51 -4.91 1.33 0.97
N ILE A 52 -6.24 1.28 1.18
CA ILE A 52 -7.23 1.20 0.08
C ILE A 52 -7.14 2.44 -0.82
N PHE A 53 -7.01 3.63 -0.23
CA PHE A 53 -6.86 4.87 -0.99
C PHE A 53 -5.63 4.84 -1.89
N ALA A 54 -4.49 4.37 -1.37
CA ALA A 54 -3.27 4.20 -2.17
C ALA A 54 -3.47 3.20 -3.31
N GLU A 55 -4.12 2.08 -3.07
CA GLU A 55 -4.42 1.08 -4.09
C GLU A 55 -5.37 1.62 -5.19
N LEU A 56 -6.37 2.44 -4.83
CA LEU A 56 -7.26 3.11 -5.80
C LEU A 56 -6.48 4.07 -6.71
N ILE A 57 -5.59 4.88 -6.13
CA ILE A 57 -4.75 5.80 -6.92
C ILE A 57 -3.77 5.00 -7.79
N ALA A 58 -3.18 3.92 -7.28
CA ALA A 58 -2.27 3.09 -8.06
C ALA A 58 -2.97 2.52 -9.32
N ARG A 59 -4.19 2.02 -9.18
CA ARG A 59 -5.01 1.56 -10.33
C ARG A 59 -5.29 2.69 -11.31
N HIS A 60 -5.70 3.83 -10.81
CA HIS A 60 -5.96 5.02 -11.63
C HIS A 60 -4.72 5.48 -12.42
N LEU A 61 -3.54 5.40 -11.80
CA LEU A 61 -2.26 5.65 -12.47
C LEU A 61 -2.01 4.65 -13.61
N MET A 62 -2.31 3.37 -13.40
CA MET A 62 -2.14 2.35 -14.44
C MET A 62 -3.12 2.54 -15.59
N GLU A 63 -4.39 2.83 -15.29
CA GLU A 63 -5.45 3.06 -16.28
C GLU A 63 -5.20 4.29 -17.16
N ASN A 64 -4.62 5.35 -16.58
CA ASN A 64 -4.32 6.58 -17.31
C ASN A 64 -3.01 6.53 -18.11
N ASN A 65 -2.21 5.49 -17.94
CA ASN A 65 -1.02 5.25 -18.74
C ASN A 65 -1.35 4.31 -19.92
N ASN A 66 -1.66 4.86 -21.06
CA ASN A 66 -1.97 4.11 -22.27
C ASN A 66 -0.86 3.10 -22.59
N GLY A 67 -1.24 1.82 -22.70
CA GLY A 67 -0.33 0.73 -23.06
C GLY A 67 0.22 -0.09 -21.89
N ILE A 68 -0.02 0.30 -20.63
CA ILE A 68 0.32 -0.54 -19.49
C ILE A 68 -0.75 -1.60 -19.30
N LYS A 69 -0.38 -2.87 -19.45
CA LYS A 69 -1.23 -3.98 -19.06
C LYS A 69 -0.95 -4.35 -17.60
N TYR A 70 -2.00 -4.44 -16.82
CA TYR A 70 -1.87 -4.80 -15.42
C TYR A 70 -3.05 -5.64 -14.93
N LYS A 71 -2.83 -6.36 -13.84
CA LYS A 71 -3.84 -7.05 -13.04
C LYS A 71 -3.76 -6.53 -11.62
N ALA A 72 -4.89 -6.16 -11.04
CA ALA A 72 -4.99 -5.74 -9.65
C ALA A 72 -5.60 -6.85 -8.79
N ALA A 73 -5.07 -7.03 -7.59
CA ALA A 73 -5.69 -7.90 -6.59
C ALA A 73 -7.00 -7.27 -6.09
N PRO A 74 -8.03 -8.06 -5.71
CA PRO A 74 -9.27 -7.53 -5.17
C PRO A 74 -9.03 -6.64 -3.93
N LEU A 75 -9.81 -5.56 -3.78
CA LEU A 75 -9.66 -4.63 -2.64
C LEU A 75 -10.20 -5.20 -1.33
N LEU A 76 -11.21 -6.06 -1.39
CA LEU A 76 -11.95 -6.54 -0.21
C LEU A 76 -11.76 -8.03 0.06
N ASP A 77 -11.39 -8.82 -0.94
CA ASP A 77 -11.20 -10.25 -0.76
C ASP A 77 -9.98 -10.55 0.11
N GLU A 78 -10.05 -11.68 0.81
CA GLU A 78 -8.90 -12.26 1.47
C GLU A 78 -7.82 -12.56 0.44
N ARG A 79 -6.68 -11.90 0.59
CA ARG A 79 -5.53 -12.18 -0.24
C ARG A 79 -4.57 -13.07 0.52
N PRO A 80 -4.01 -14.07 -0.14
CA PRO A 80 -2.82 -14.68 0.39
C PRO A 80 -1.79 -13.59 0.72
N VAL A 81 -1.19 -13.66 1.90
CA VAL A 81 -0.18 -12.68 2.37
C VAL A 81 0.98 -12.50 1.37
N VAL A 82 1.10 -13.43 0.44
CA VAL A 82 2.15 -13.50 -0.58
C VAL A 82 1.81 -12.81 -1.91
N GLU A 83 0.56 -12.38 -2.12
CA GLU A 83 0.18 -11.71 -3.36
C GLU A 83 0.61 -10.24 -3.37
N ALA A 84 1.00 -9.77 -4.58
CA ALA A 84 1.21 -8.37 -4.86
C ALA A 84 -0.13 -7.65 -5.03
N ASP A 85 -0.17 -6.35 -4.74
CA ASP A 85 -1.36 -5.53 -4.95
C ASP A 85 -1.64 -5.31 -6.44
N LEU A 86 -0.58 -5.19 -7.24
CA LEU A 86 -0.65 -5.08 -8.70
C LEU A 86 0.40 -5.98 -9.34
N ILE A 87 0.05 -6.54 -10.50
CA ILE A 87 0.99 -7.23 -11.40
C ILE A 87 0.97 -6.48 -12.72
N MET A 88 2.11 -5.96 -13.15
CA MET A 88 2.26 -5.16 -14.36
C MET A 88 3.14 -5.90 -15.36
N GLU A 89 2.73 -5.94 -16.62
CA GLU A 89 3.53 -6.49 -17.71
C GLU A 89 4.65 -5.49 -18.06
N GLY A 90 5.90 -5.90 -17.90
CA GLY A 90 7.09 -5.19 -18.36
C GLY A 90 7.61 -5.76 -19.69
N ILE A 91 8.74 -5.26 -20.15
CA ILE A 91 9.42 -5.79 -21.34
C ILE A 91 10.09 -7.11 -20.98
N GLY A 92 9.43 -8.22 -21.29
CA GLY A 92 9.97 -9.57 -21.07
C GLY A 92 9.83 -10.12 -19.66
N GLU A 93 9.24 -9.38 -18.73
CA GLU A 93 9.05 -9.81 -17.34
C GLU A 93 7.76 -9.27 -16.71
N LEU A 94 7.34 -9.90 -15.61
CA LEU A 94 6.24 -9.42 -14.77
C LEU A 94 6.79 -8.65 -13.57
N ASN A 95 6.26 -7.45 -13.36
CA ASN A 95 6.57 -6.65 -12.19
C ASN A 95 5.48 -6.83 -11.14
N TYR A 96 5.87 -7.29 -9.96
CA TYR A 96 5.01 -7.51 -8.80
C TYR A 96 5.14 -6.31 -7.86
N ILE A 97 4.07 -5.55 -7.72
CA ILE A 97 4.06 -4.25 -7.07
C ILE A 97 3.29 -4.33 -5.76
N ASP A 98 3.93 -3.93 -4.68
CA ASP A 98 3.34 -3.75 -3.35
C ASP A 98 3.08 -2.26 -3.14
N VAL A 99 1.82 -1.87 -2.97
CA VAL A 99 1.40 -0.47 -2.83
C VAL A 99 1.40 -0.06 -1.36
N LYS A 100 1.98 1.09 -1.06
CA LYS A 100 2.11 1.63 0.29
C LYS A 100 1.53 3.03 0.40
N GLY A 101 0.53 3.20 1.26
CA GLY A 101 0.02 4.52 1.62
C GLY A 101 0.99 5.24 2.57
N VAL A 102 1.26 6.50 2.27
CA VAL A 102 2.05 7.40 3.13
C VAL A 102 1.12 8.48 3.67
N ARG A 103 1.13 8.72 4.98
CA ARG A 103 0.27 9.74 5.59
C ARG A 103 0.58 11.13 5.02
N SER A 104 -0.45 11.97 4.88
CA SER A 104 -0.27 13.38 4.53
C SER A 104 0.69 14.05 5.52
N GLY A 105 1.63 14.83 4.99
CA GLY A 105 2.69 15.46 5.79
C GLY A 105 3.79 14.51 6.28
N GLY A 106 3.66 13.20 6.08
CA GLY A 106 4.69 12.23 6.45
C GLY A 106 5.94 12.34 5.57
N ASN A 107 7.12 12.28 6.18
CA ASN A 107 8.42 12.35 5.49
C ASN A 107 9.16 11.02 5.46
N THR A 108 8.56 9.96 6.02
CA THR A 108 9.20 8.66 6.14
C THR A 108 8.44 7.60 5.33
N LEU A 109 9.17 6.89 4.46
CA LEU A 109 8.67 5.70 3.79
C LEU A 109 8.96 4.49 4.66
N ARG A 110 8.00 3.57 4.76
CA ARG A 110 8.13 2.37 5.62
C ARG A 110 7.66 1.13 4.88
N VAL A 111 8.45 0.06 5.03
CA VAL A 111 8.11 -1.28 4.58
C VAL A 111 8.27 -2.23 5.76
N ASN A 112 7.34 -3.16 5.90
CA ASN A 112 7.44 -4.17 6.95
C ASN A 112 8.61 -5.12 6.63
N PHE A 113 9.61 -5.16 7.50
CA PHE A 113 10.83 -5.95 7.33
C PHE A 113 10.56 -7.44 7.12
N LYS A 114 9.66 -8.02 7.92
CA LYS A 114 9.30 -9.45 7.79
C LYS A 114 8.61 -9.75 6.45
N ALA A 115 7.74 -8.84 6.00
CA ALA A 115 7.06 -9.00 4.72
C ALA A 115 8.01 -8.81 3.54
N HIS A 116 8.95 -7.86 3.64
CA HIS A 116 9.98 -7.60 2.63
C HIS A 116 10.90 -8.82 2.43
N ASN A 117 11.33 -9.43 3.51
CA ASN A 117 12.25 -10.58 3.48
C ASN A 117 11.54 -11.95 3.41
N ASN A 118 10.22 -11.97 3.15
CA ASN A 118 9.49 -13.22 3.01
C ASN A 118 9.78 -13.86 1.64
N PRO A 119 10.49 -15.00 1.56
CA PRO A 119 10.86 -15.62 0.29
C PRO A 119 9.66 -16.11 -0.53
N LYS A 120 8.48 -16.26 0.09
CA LYS A 120 7.24 -16.62 -0.59
C LYS A 120 6.56 -15.42 -1.25
N LYS A 121 6.95 -14.18 -0.89
CA LYS A 121 6.35 -12.96 -1.40
C LYS A 121 7.12 -12.46 -2.63
N LYS A 122 6.51 -12.58 -3.81
CA LYS A 122 7.11 -12.11 -5.06
C LYS A 122 6.86 -10.61 -5.21
N ILE A 123 7.70 -9.76 -4.62
CA ILE A 123 7.67 -8.32 -4.80
C ILE A 123 8.92 -7.89 -5.55
N THR A 124 8.75 -7.21 -6.67
CA THR A 124 9.84 -6.60 -7.44
C THR A 124 9.94 -5.10 -7.20
N HIS A 125 8.80 -4.45 -6.92
CA HIS A 125 8.73 -3.00 -6.75
C HIS A 125 7.79 -2.61 -5.62
N TYR A 126 8.06 -1.45 -5.02
CA TYR A 126 7.18 -0.74 -4.10
C TYR A 126 6.72 0.57 -4.73
N LEU A 127 5.42 0.81 -4.69
CA LEU A 127 4.80 2.07 -5.09
C LEU A 127 4.27 2.77 -3.84
N PHE A 128 4.90 3.88 -3.47
CA PHE A 128 4.46 4.72 -2.37
C PHE A 128 3.56 5.84 -2.89
N ILE A 129 2.43 6.03 -2.24
CA ILE A 129 1.43 7.04 -2.60
C ILE A 129 1.09 7.87 -1.37
N GLN A 130 1.20 9.17 -1.51
CA GLN A 130 0.89 10.13 -0.46
C GLN A 130 -0.17 11.13 -0.92
N PRO A 131 -1.33 11.22 -0.22
CA PRO A 131 -2.30 12.27 -0.48
C PRO A 131 -1.72 13.63 -0.09
N LEU A 132 -1.92 14.63 -0.93
CA LEU A 132 -1.56 16.02 -0.67
C LEU A 132 -2.79 16.84 -0.27
N ASN A 133 -3.90 16.65 -0.99
CA ASN A 133 -5.20 17.27 -0.73
C ASN A 133 -6.32 16.43 -1.39
N ALA A 134 -7.52 16.96 -1.53
CA ALA A 134 -8.69 16.25 -2.05
C ALA A 134 -8.61 15.84 -3.54
N LEU A 135 -7.63 16.38 -4.31
CA LEU A 135 -7.52 16.17 -5.76
C LEU A 135 -6.12 15.72 -6.19
N TYR A 136 -5.13 15.90 -5.34
CA TYR A 136 -3.72 15.67 -5.68
C TYR A 136 -3.08 14.69 -4.72
N ALA A 137 -2.28 13.79 -5.29
CA ALA A 137 -1.37 12.92 -4.58
C ALA A 137 0.03 13.01 -5.21
N ARG A 138 1.02 12.55 -4.48
CA ARG A 138 2.34 12.29 -5.05
C ARG A 138 2.71 10.83 -4.87
N PHE A 139 3.54 10.33 -5.77
CA PHE A 139 3.98 8.94 -5.75
C PHE A 139 5.47 8.81 -6.08
N CYS A 140 6.08 7.73 -5.63
CA CYS A 140 7.44 7.36 -5.98
C CYS A 140 7.58 5.83 -6.02
N TRP A 141 8.54 5.37 -6.81
CA TRP A 141 8.85 3.96 -7.03
C TRP A 141 10.21 3.60 -6.46
N PHE A 142 10.30 2.39 -5.93
CA PHE A 142 11.56 1.77 -5.54
C PHE A 142 11.54 0.30 -5.94
N THR A 143 12.67 -0.21 -6.43
CA THR A 143 12.85 -1.65 -6.59
C THR A 143 12.97 -2.33 -5.23
N HIS A 144 12.75 -3.63 -5.18
CA HIS A 144 12.95 -4.43 -3.98
C HIS A 144 14.40 -4.29 -3.47
N GLU A 145 15.39 -4.30 -4.37
CA GLU A 145 16.81 -4.12 -4.05
C GLU A 145 17.09 -2.78 -3.38
N GLN A 146 16.57 -1.68 -3.94
CA GLN A 146 16.72 -0.35 -3.35
C GLN A 146 16.15 -0.27 -1.93
N VAL A 147 15.02 -0.95 -1.67
CA VAL A 147 14.43 -0.99 -0.32
C VAL A 147 15.26 -1.87 0.61
N SER A 148 15.94 -2.90 0.10
CA SER A 148 16.84 -3.76 0.90
C SER A 148 18.03 -2.99 1.50
N GLU A 149 18.41 -1.87 0.89
CA GLU A 149 19.48 -0.98 1.38
C GLU A 149 19.01 -0.01 2.47
N TRP A 150 17.72 0.02 2.78
CA TRP A 150 17.17 0.97 3.75
C TRP A 150 17.54 0.58 5.18
N THR A 151 17.64 1.60 6.05
CA THR A 151 17.87 1.39 7.47
C THR A 151 16.72 0.65 8.12
N VAL A 152 17.00 -0.43 8.84
CA VAL A 152 16.01 -1.19 9.59
C VAL A 152 15.84 -0.56 10.97
N PHE A 153 14.62 -0.12 11.28
CA PHE A 153 14.22 0.29 12.63
C PHE A 153 13.43 -0.86 13.27
N ILE A 154 13.91 -1.39 14.36
CA ILE A 154 13.20 -2.38 15.17
C ILE A 154 12.50 -1.61 16.28
N PHE A 155 11.17 -1.52 16.20
CA PHE A 155 10.36 -0.99 17.31
C PHE A 155 10.15 -2.13 18.31
N THR A 156 10.78 -2.04 19.48
CA THR A 156 10.45 -2.86 20.64
C THR A 156 9.27 -2.18 21.36
N TYR A 157 8.27 -2.95 21.71
CA TYR A 157 7.00 -2.44 22.29
C TYR A 157 7.11 -1.92 23.74
N THR A 158 8.32 -1.65 24.25
CA THR A 158 8.54 -1.15 25.61
C THR A 158 8.35 0.35 25.77
N ASP A 159 8.19 1.11 24.69
CA ASP A 159 8.21 2.59 24.74
C ASP A 159 6.84 3.26 24.56
N CYS A 160 5.74 2.53 24.77
CA CYS A 160 4.38 3.06 24.73
C CYS A 160 3.69 2.92 26.07
N TYR A 161 4.18 3.66 27.08
CA TYR A 161 3.40 4.00 28.28
C TYR A 161 3.33 5.52 28.44
#